data_d770882a3662c622575d570e8aa9a2f7
#
_entry.id   d770882a3662c622575d570e8aa9a2f7
#
_cell.length_a   1.000
_cell.length_b   1.000
_cell.length_c   1.000
_cell.angle_alpha   90.00
_cell.angle_beta   90.00
_cell.angle_gamma   90.00
#
_symmetry.space_group_name_H-M   'P 1'
#
loop_
_entity.id
_entity.type
_entity.pdbx_description
1 polymer ?
#
loop_
_entity_poly.entity_id
_entity_poly.type
_entity_poly.pdbx_seq_one_letter_code
_entity_poly.pdbx_strand_id
1 'polypeptide(L)'
;MKVNIRSVNKDEYARVHSFQCEYLDQESFNDFVNRIEKNHDLYLAAFMADELVGICYGHPSHKNDSFINLQGIAVCHDETKNLLRTGIGSKLIAKFEEVVKSKGYNKIDLGAADDLKVEHFYLKNGYLPYELVAKSPRHEEYERFPIKDYVNGKTMQEDMRKKHNAKEVIFIFEKNLLPGSVIDKREAMRIDETVLNDP
;
A
#
# COMPACT_ATOMS: atom_id res chain seq x y z
N MET A 1 -23.38 -4.92 -3.31
CA MET A 1 -23.00 -4.71 -4.73
C MET A 1 -21.71 -5.47 -5.04
N LYS A 2 -21.59 -6.03 -6.26
CA LYS A 2 -20.40 -6.80 -6.66
C LYS A 2 -19.31 -5.86 -7.16
N VAL A 3 -18.12 -5.93 -6.56
CA VAL A 3 -16.93 -5.21 -7.04
C VAL A 3 -16.20 -6.10 -8.04
N ASN A 4 -15.91 -5.57 -9.22
CA ASN A 4 -15.09 -6.21 -10.25
C ASN A 4 -13.68 -5.60 -10.21
N ILE A 5 -12.65 -6.44 -10.00
CA ILE A 5 -11.25 -6.01 -9.94
C ILE A 5 -10.49 -6.66 -11.09
N ARG A 6 -9.87 -5.84 -11.92
CA ARG A 6 -9.14 -6.29 -13.11
C ARG A 6 -8.03 -5.30 -13.49
N SER A 7 -7.17 -5.70 -14.40
CA SER A 7 -6.20 -4.78 -15.03
C SER A 7 -6.92 -3.67 -15.79
N VAL A 8 -6.27 -2.52 -15.87
CA VAL A 8 -6.79 -1.30 -16.51
C VAL A 8 -6.70 -1.43 -18.04
N ASN A 9 -7.77 -1.16 -18.76
CA ASN A 9 -7.73 -1.10 -20.22
C ASN A 9 -7.19 0.25 -20.74
N LYS A 10 -6.69 0.30 -21.96
CA LYS A 10 -6.11 1.53 -22.54
C LYS A 10 -7.10 2.69 -22.64
N ASP A 11 -8.35 2.41 -22.95
CA ASP A 11 -9.43 3.41 -23.03
C ASP A 11 -9.81 4.00 -21.65
N GLU A 12 -9.37 3.36 -20.57
CA GLU A 12 -9.61 3.80 -19.19
C GLU A 12 -8.45 4.65 -18.62
N TYR A 13 -7.32 4.74 -19.30
CA TYR A 13 -6.11 5.39 -18.79
C TYR A 13 -6.35 6.82 -18.29
N ALA A 14 -7.08 7.63 -19.03
CA ALA A 14 -7.37 9.01 -18.63
C ALA A 14 -8.17 9.08 -17.32
N ARG A 15 -9.17 8.19 -17.17
CA ARG A 15 -9.98 8.13 -15.95
C ARG A 15 -9.19 7.62 -14.75
N VAL A 16 -8.36 6.60 -14.95
CA VAL A 16 -7.52 6.02 -13.89
C VAL A 16 -6.42 7.01 -13.46
N HIS A 17 -5.82 7.72 -14.41
CA HIS A 17 -4.86 8.79 -14.11
C HIS A 17 -5.51 9.91 -13.29
N SER A 18 -6.71 10.38 -13.68
CA SER A 18 -7.42 11.39 -12.91
C SER A 18 -7.72 10.93 -11.49
N PHE A 19 -8.15 9.66 -11.32
CA PHE A 19 -8.39 9.07 -10.01
C PHE A 19 -7.10 8.98 -9.19
N GLN A 20 -5.98 8.57 -9.79
CA GLN A 20 -4.69 8.52 -9.11
C GLN A 20 -4.27 9.92 -8.63
N CYS A 21 -4.36 10.93 -9.48
CA CYS A 21 -4.00 12.31 -9.12
C CYS A 21 -4.90 12.91 -8.04
N GLU A 22 -6.15 12.45 -7.92
CA GLU A 22 -7.08 12.88 -6.89
C GLU A 22 -6.78 12.25 -5.52
N TYR A 23 -6.45 10.95 -5.49
CA TYR A 23 -6.38 10.18 -4.24
C TYR A 23 -4.97 9.76 -3.81
N LEU A 24 -3.96 9.87 -4.67
CA LEU A 24 -2.57 9.46 -4.43
C LEU A 24 -1.60 10.54 -4.91
N ASP A 25 -0.69 10.17 -5.81
CA ASP A 25 0.40 11.03 -6.25
C ASP A 25 0.08 11.75 -7.56
N GLN A 26 0.47 13.03 -7.63
CA GLN A 26 0.41 13.83 -8.85
C GLN A 26 1.54 13.40 -9.79
N GLU A 27 1.20 13.13 -11.05
CA GLU A 27 2.18 12.88 -12.11
C GLU A 27 1.66 13.36 -13.47
N SER A 28 2.54 13.48 -14.46
CA SER A 28 2.10 13.77 -15.82
C SER A 28 1.40 12.56 -16.44
N PHE A 29 0.43 12.80 -17.33
CA PHE A 29 -0.25 11.71 -18.03
C PHE A 29 0.73 10.85 -18.86
N ASN A 30 1.78 11.45 -19.44
CA ASN A 30 2.79 10.71 -20.18
C ASN A 30 3.62 9.78 -19.29
N ASP A 31 4.00 10.22 -18.09
CA ASP A 31 4.72 9.38 -17.13
C ASP A 31 3.84 8.22 -16.63
N PHE A 32 2.58 8.51 -16.36
CA PHE A 32 1.59 7.48 -16.03
C PHE A 32 1.47 6.42 -17.13
N VAL A 33 1.30 6.84 -18.41
CA VAL A 33 1.21 5.91 -19.56
C VAL A 33 2.47 5.06 -19.68
N ASN A 34 3.64 5.70 -19.63
CA ASN A 34 4.91 4.98 -19.69
C ASN A 34 5.07 3.94 -18.60
N ARG A 35 4.61 4.24 -17.39
CA ARG A 35 4.70 3.36 -16.22
C ARG A 35 3.72 2.21 -16.31
N ILE A 36 2.46 2.46 -16.66
CA ILE A 36 1.43 1.42 -16.77
C ILE A 36 1.74 0.47 -17.94
N GLU A 37 2.25 0.96 -19.06
CA GLU A 37 2.61 0.09 -20.21
C GLU A 37 3.78 -0.85 -19.90
N LYS A 38 4.73 -0.42 -19.04
CA LYS A 38 5.81 -1.30 -18.56
C LYS A 38 5.34 -2.41 -17.61
N ASN A 39 4.31 -2.14 -16.84
CA ASN A 39 3.86 -3.01 -15.74
C ASN A 39 2.33 -3.20 -15.74
N HIS A 40 1.74 -3.36 -16.91
CA HIS A 40 0.29 -3.36 -17.14
C HIS A 40 -0.49 -4.29 -16.18
N ASP A 41 0.00 -5.50 -15.95
CA ASP A 41 -0.65 -6.47 -15.05
C ASP A 41 -0.61 -6.06 -13.58
N LEU A 42 0.33 -5.17 -13.20
CA LEU A 42 0.48 -4.63 -11.84
C LEU A 42 -0.33 -3.34 -11.63
N TYR A 43 -1.21 -2.98 -12.58
CA TYR A 43 -2.16 -1.88 -12.47
C TYR A 43 -3.58 -2.43 -12.44
N LEU A 44 -4.18 -2.46 -11.26
CA LEU A 44 -5.52 -2.96 -11.02
C LEU A 44 -6.49 -1.83 -10.72
N ALA A 45 -7.69 -1.94 -11.25
CA ALA A 45 -8.79 -1.04 -10.96
C ALA A 45 -10.01 -1.83 -10.45
N ALA A 46 -10.69 -1.26 -9.48
CA ALA A 46 -11.94 -1.77 -8.91
C ALA A 46 -13.10 -0.98 -9.47
N PHE A 47 -14.09 -1.69 -10.03
CA PHE A 47 -15.30 -1.12 -10.59
C PHE A 47 -16.54 -1.63 -9.85
N MET A 48 -17.49 -0.74 -9.59
CA MET A 48 -18.85 -1.07 -9.17
C MET A 48 -19.79 -0.63 -10.28
N ALA A 49 -20.44 -1.59 -10.94
CA ALA A 49 -21.00 -1.39 -12.27
C ALA A 49 -19.90 -0.84 -13.21
N ASP A 50 -20.09 0.32 -13.81
CA ASP A 50 -19.09 0.96 -14.68
C ASP A 50 -18.31 2.09 -13.97
N GLU A 51 -18.53 2.27 -12.66
CA GLU A 51 -17.88 3.32 -11.91
C GLU A 51 -16.54 2.86 -11.33
N LEU A 52 -15.47 3.63 -11.57
CA LEU A 52 -14.17 3.41 -10.95
C LEU A 52 -14.24 3.81 -9.47
N VAL A 53 -13.99 2.86 -8.58
CA VAL A 53 -14.11 3.05 -7.12
C VAL A 53 -12.81 2.79 -6.37
N GLY A 54 -11.76 2.35 -7.04
CA GLY A 54 -10.45 2.18 -6.43
C GLY A 54 -9.39 1.70 -7.42
N ILE A 55 -8.14 1.91 -7.05
CA ILE A 55 -6.96 1.47 -7.81
C ILE A 55 -5.92 0.87 -6.88
N CYS A 56 -5.07 -0.01 -7.43
CA CYS A 56 -3.92 -0.57 -6.76
C CYS A 56 -2.84 -0.83 -7.80
N TYR A 57 -1.61 -0.34 -7.58
CA TYR A 57 -0.53 -0.50 -8.55
C TYR A 57 0.84 -0.59 -7.91
N GLY A 58 1.76 -1.18 -8.66
CA GLY A 58 3.15 -1.34 -8.25
C GLY A 58 4.08 -1.62 -9.42
N HIS A 59 5.33 -1.90 -9.09
CA HIS A 59 6.37 -2.20 -10.06
C HIS A 59 7.44 -3.12 -9.45
N PRO A 60 8.27 -3.81 -10.27
CA PRO A 60 9.42 -4.54 -9.76
C PRO A 60 10.31 -3.66 -8.90
N SER A 61 10.78 -4.19 -7.78
CA SER A 61 11.67 -3.45 -6.88
C SER A 61 13.03 -3.20 -7.55
N HIS A 62 13.55 -1.99 -7.42
CA HIS A 62 14.91 -1.67 -7.89
C HIS A 62 16.01 -2.28 -7.01
N LYS A 63 15.66 -2.77 -5.82
CA LYS A 63 16.61 -3.33 -4.84
C LYS A 63 16.76 -4.85 -4.98
N ASN A 64 15.73 -5.54 -5.47
CA ASN A 64 15.71 -6.99 -5.57
C ASN A 64 14.69 -7.45 -6.62
N ASP A 65 15.17 -8.16 -7.64
CA ASP A 65 14.37 -8.63 -8.78
C ASP A 65 13.27 -9.64 -8.40
N SER A 66 13.32 -10.21 -7.20
CA SER A 66 12.28 -11.12 -6.68
C SER A 66 11.15 -10.41 -5.95
N PHE A 67 11.22 -9.10 -5.80
CA PHE A 67 10.27 -8.30 -5.03
C PHE A 67 9.47 -7.36 -5.92
N ILE A 68 8.24 -7.09 -5.50
CA ILE A 68 7.41 -6.01 -6.04
C ILE A 68 7.29 -4.91 -4.98
N ASN A 69 7.47 -3.66 -5.41
CA ASN A 69 7.09 -2.51 -4.63
C ASN A 69 5.63 -2.15 -4.94
N LEU A 70 4.75 -2.20 -3.93
CA LEU A 70 3.39 -1.67 -4.00
C LEU A 70 3.47 -0.15 -3.85
N GLN A 71 3.29 0.56 -4.95
CA GLN A 71 3.46 2.01 -5.03
C GLN A 71 2.25 2.78 -4.51
N GLY A 72 1.04 2.29 -4.80
CA GLY A 72 -0.17 2.98 -4.39
C GLY A 72 -1.41 2.09 -4.34
N ILE A 73 -2.28 2.40 -3.39
CA ILE A 73 -3.62 1.85 -3.27
C ILE A 73 -4.57 2.94 -2.77
N ALA A 74 -5.69 3.12 -3.44
CA ALA A 74 -6.73 4.05 -3.03
C ALA A 74 -8.13 3.51 -3.32
N VAL A 75 -9.08 3.93 -2.48
CA VAL A 75 -10.52 3.73 -2.66
C VAL A 75 -11.19 5.10 -2.63
N CYS A 76 -12.17 5.32 -3.47
CA CYS A 76 -12.93 6.56 -3.54
C CYS A 76 -13.45 6.96 -2.15
N HIS A 77 -13.15 8.20 -1.74
CA HIS A 77 -13.52 8.76 -0.44
C HIS A 77 -14.80 9.59 -0.49
N ASP A 78 -15.53 9.57 -1.62
CA ASP A 78 -16.80 10.28 -1.74
C ASP A 78 -17.78 9.77 -0.68
N GLU A 79 -18.09 10.64 0.28
CA GLU A 79 -18.98 10.30 1.41
C GLU A 79 -20.38 9.91 0.95
N THR A 80 -20.83 10.43 -0.19
CA THR A 80 -22.16 10.11 -0.75
C THR A 80 -22.26 8.65 -1.20
N LYS A 81 -21.13 8.01 -1.51
CA LYS A 81 -21.05 6.63 -2.01
C LYS A 81 -20.91 5.59 -0.91
N ASN A 82 -20.52 6.00 0.29
CA ASN A 82 -20.38 5.12 1.46
C ASN A 82 -19.46 3.91 1.20
N LEU A 83 -18.34 4.09 0.47
CA LEU A 83 -17.47 3.01 0.01
C LEU A 83 -16.34 2.68 1.01
N LEU A 84 -16.07 3.58 1.95
CA LEU A 84 -15.05 3.35 2.96
C LEU A 84 -15.43 2.20 3.89
N ARG A 85 -14.45 1.42 4.32
CA ARG A 85 -14.61 0.25 5.21
C ARG A 85 -15.50 -0.88 4.64
N THR A 86 -15.84 -0.86 3.34
CA THR A 86 -16.60 -1.92 2.67
C THR A 86 -15.75 -3.11 2.22
N GLY A 87 -14.44 -3.07 2.50
CA GLY A 87 -13.49 -4.12 2.15
C GLY A 87 -12.95 -4.04 0.72
N ILE A 88 -13.22 -2.97 -0.04
CA ILE A 88 -12.71 -2.79 -1.41
C ILE A 88 -11.19 -2.77 -1.42
N GLY A 89 -10.55 -2.02 -0.52
CA GLY A 89 -9.10 -1.97 -0.40
C GLY A 89 -8.47 -3.35 -0.13
N SER A 90 -9.05 -4.13 0.80
CA SER A 90 -8.57 -5.49 1.08
C SER A 90 -8.75 -6.45 -0.09
N LYS A 91 -9.81 -6.27 -0.90
CA LYS A 91 -9.99 -7.05 -2.13
C LYS A 91 -8.99 -6.65 -3.22
N LEU A 92 -8.70 -5.35 -3.36
CA LEU A 92 -7.69 -4.85 -4.30
C LEU A 92 -6.31 -5.42 -3.97
N ILE A 93 -5.88 -5.33 -2.70
CA ILE A 93 -4.56 -5.82 -2.28
C ILE A 93 -4.46 -7.35 -2.42
N ALA A 94 -5.51 -8.09 -2.06
CA ALA A 94 -5.56 -9.54 -2.26
C ALA A 94 -5.43 -9.93 -3.75
N LYS A 95 -6.13 -9.20 -4.65
CA LYS A 95 -6.01 -9.43 -6.09
C LYS A 95 -4.63 -9.06 -6.63
N PHE A 96 -4.02 -7.99 -6.12
CA PHE A 96 -2.65 -7.61 -6.45
C PHE A 96 -1.66 -8.71 -6.04
N GLU A 97 -1.79 -9.26 -4.83
CA GLU A 97 -0.98 -10.38 -4.34
C GLU A 97 -1.09 -11.63 -5.22
N GLU A 98 -2.31 -11.96 -5.70
CA GLU A 98 -2.51 -13.06 -6.66
C GLU A 98 -1.73 -12.85 -7.95
N VAL A 99 -1.80 -11.63 -8.52
CA VAL A 99 -1.07 -11.27 -9.75
C VAL A 99 0.43 -11.35 -9.51
N VAL A 100 0.94 -10.76 -8.42
CA VAL A 100 2.35 -10.80 -8.05
C VAL A 100 2.87 -12.24 -7.94
N LYS A 101 2.12 -13.11 -7.25
CA LYS A 101 2.44 -14.56 -7.15
C LYS A 101 2.46 -15.25 -8.52
N SER A 102 1.48 -14.98 -9.36
CA SER A 102 1.37 -15.61 -10.69
C SER A 102 2.52 -15.24 -11.61
N LYS A 103 3.17 -14.10 -11.36
CA LYS A 103 4.37 -13.64 -12.07
C LYS A 103 5.68 -14.17 -11.48
N GLY A 104 5.62 -15.00 -10.43
CA GLY A 104 6.79 -15.62 -9.81
C GLY A 104 7.51 -14.78 -8.77
N TYR A 105 6.97 -13.61 -8.40
CA TYR A 105 7.52 -12.83 -7.30
C TYR A 105 7.13 -13.42 -5.95
N ASN A 106 8.02 -13.31 -4.99
CA ASN A 106 7.86 -13.96 -3.68
C ASN A 106 7.62 -13.00 -2.52
N LYS A 107 7.76 -11.70 -2.75
CA LYS A 107 7.59 -10.66 -1.72
C LYS A 107 7.01 -9.38 -2.30
N ILE A 108 6.20 -8.70 -1.47
CA ILE A 108 5.77 -7.32 -1.70
C ILE A 108 6.35 -6.46 -0.58
N ASP A 109 6.92 -5.32 -0.92
CA ASP A 109 7.30 -4.25 -0.01
C ASP A 109 6.56 -2.95 -0.33
N LEU A 110 6.44 -2.06 0.65
CA LEU A 110 5.79 -0.76 0.50
C LEU A 110 6.19 0.21 1.61
N GLY A 111 6.09 1.51 1.35
CA GLY A 111 6.09 2.56 2.37
C GLY A 111 4.66 2.98 2.67
N ALA A 112 4.23 2.89 3.93
CA ALA A 112 2.92 3.38 4.34
C ALA A 112 2.95 4.89 4.58
N ALA A 113 1.87 5.59 4.25
CA ALA A 113 1.72 6.97 4.70
C ALA A 113 1.77 7.03 6.23
N ASP A 114 2.27 8.16 6.78
CA ASP A 114 2.34 8.42 8.22
C ASP A 114 0.93 8.73 8.77
N ASP A 115 0.09 7.72 8.73
CA ASP A 115 -1.33 7.75 9.13
C ASP A 115 -1.71 6.41 9.77
N LEU A 116 -2.28 6.46 10.97
CA LEU A 116 -2.63 5.29 11.75
C LEU A 116 -3.62 4.35 11.03
N LYS A 117 -4.57 4.89 10.27
CA LYS A 117 -5.55 4.07 9.53
C LYS A 117 -4.88 3.32 8.38
N VAL A 118 -3.88 3.94 7.74
CA VAL A 118 -3.10 3.31 6.67
C VAL A 118 -2.19 2.22 7.24
N GLU A 119 -1.52 2.47 8.35
CA GLU A 119 -0.71 1.47 9.05
C GLU A 119 -1.56 0.25 9.44
N HIS A 120 -2.71 0.47 10.08
CA HIS A 120 -3.64 -0.61 10.47
C HIS A 120 -4.22 -1.35 9.28
N PHE A 121 -4.47 -0.68 8.15
CA PHE A 121 -4.90 -1.33 6.94
C PHE A 121 -3.88 -2.38 6.47
N TYR A 122 -2.60 -2.05 6.45
CA TYR A 122 -1.56 -3.01 6.03
C TYR A 122 -1.37 -4.13 7.04
N LEU A 123 -1.36 -3.84 8.33
CA LEU A 123 -1.31 -4.87 9.39
C LEU A 123 -2.47 -5.86 9.27
N LYS A 124 -3.70 -5.37 9.09
CA LYS A 124 -4.91 -6.19 8.92
C LYS A 124 -4.82 -7.10 7.69
N ASN A 125 -4.12 -6.66 6.63
CA ASN A 125 -3.93 -7.45 5.42
C ASN A 125 -2.67 -8.34 5.48
N GLY A 126 -2.02 -8.46 6.65
CA GLY A 126 -0.92 -9.38 6.92
C GLY A 126 0.44 -8.90 6.44
N TYR A 127 0.61 -7.59 6.27
CA TYR A 127 1.91 -6.96 6.06
C TYR A 127 2.57 -6.70 7.41
N LEU A 128 3.88 -6.93 7.49
CA LEU A 128 4.66 -6.74 8.69
C LEU A 128 5.59 -5.54 8.52
N PRO A 129 5.63 -4.62 9.48
CA PRO A 129 6.59 -3.54 9.45
C PRO A 129 7.97 -4.06 9.85
N TYR A 130 9.01 -3.62 9.16
CA TYR A 130 10.39 -4.03 9.46
C TYR A 130 11.37 -2.87 9.58
N GLU A 131 10.98 -1.68 9.13
CA GLU A 131 11.85 -0.50 9.11
C GLU A 131 11.02 0.78 9.25
N LEU A 132 11.63 1.83 9.85
CA LEU A 132 11.15 3.20 9.85
C LEU A 132 12.03 4.06 8.96
N VAL A 133 11.42 5.05 8.29
CA VAL A 133 12.13 6.03 7.49
C VAL A 133 11.67 7.44 7.88
N ALA A 134 12.59 8.23 8.40
CA ALA A 134 12.35 9.66 8.66
C ALA A 134 12.58 10.47 7.39
N LYS A 135 11.64 11.35 7.03
CA LYS A 135 11.69 12.18 5.82
C LYS A 135 11.62 13.67 6.10
N SER A 136 12.34 14.42 5.28
CA SER A 136 12.26 15.88 5.22
C SER A 136 10.94 16.37 4.62
N PRO A 137 10.63 17.68 4.73
CA PRO A 137 9.52 18.28 3.97
C PRO A 137 9.65 18.15 2.44
N ARG A 138 10.84 17.86 1.94
CA ARG A 138 11.10 17.61 0.51
C ARG A 138 11.13 16.12 0.16
N HIS A 139 10.66 15.26 1.09
CA HIS A 139 10.66 13.81 0.97
C HIS A 139 12.04 13.15 0.86
N GLU A 140 13.12 13.89 1.16
CA GLU A 140 14.46 13.31 1.27
C GLU A 140 14.57 12.48 2.56
N GLU A 141 15.26 11.35 2.49
CA GLU A 141 15.47 10.49 3.64
C GLU A 141 16.54 11.05 4.56
N TYR A 142 16.21 11.21 5.85
CA TYR A 142 17.16 11.57 6.90
C TYR A 142 17.82 10.34 7.51
N GLU A 143 17.04 9.33 7.84
CA GLU A 143 17.49 8.12 8.52
C GLU A 143 16.54 6.96 8.23
N ARG A 144 17.12 5.74 8.15
CA ARG A 144 16.41 4.47 8.16
C ARG A 144 16.77 3.71 9.41
N PHE A 145 15.78 3.10 10.05
CA PHE A 145 15.99 2.37 11.29
C PHE A 145 15.21 1.05 11.29
N PRO A 146 15.89 -0.11 11.43
CA PRO A 146 15.23 -1.39 11.53
C PRO A 146 14.44 -1.52 12.84
N ILE A 147 13.26 -2.10 12.78
CA ILE A 147 12.40 -2.33 13.94
C ILE A 147 12.10 -3.81 14.13
N LYS A 148 11.76 -4.20 15.36
CA LYS A 148 11.40 -5.57 15.70
C LYS A 148 9.97 -5.91 15.32
N ASP A 149 9.06 -5.00 15.67
CA ASP A 149 7.62 -5.15 15.52
C ASP A 149 6.95 -3.77 15.48
N TYR A 150 5.66 -3.75 15.30
CA TYR A 150 4.88 -2.51 15.21
C TYR A 150 4.92 -1.68 16.50
N VAL A 151 4.81 -2.32 17.67
CA VAL A 151 4.79 -1.62 18.97
C VAL A 151 6.12 -0.93 19.24
N ASN A 152 7.23 -1.64 19.03
CA ASN A 152 8.57 -1.07 19.11
C ASN A 152 8.71 0.09 18.09
N GLY A 153 8.23 -0.11 16.85
CA GLY A 153 8.25 0.91 15.81
C GLY A 153 7.49 2.18 16.19
N LYS A 154 6.31 2.09 16.82
CA LYS A 154 5.54 3.26 17.26
C LYS A 154 6.29 4.10 18.28
N THR A 155 6.95 3.47 19.24
CA THR A 155 7.80 4.18 20.21
C THR A 155 8.94 4.91 19.51
N MET A 156 9.64 4.22 18.61
CA MET A 156 10.77 4.79 17.87
C MET A 156 10.35 5.86 16.86
N GLN A 157 9.16 5.77 16.28
CA GLN A 157 8.62 6.73 15.32
C GLN A 157 8.59 8.15 15.92
N GLU A 158 8.14 8.27 17.17
CA GLU A 158 8.09 9.56 17.86
C GLU A 158 9.48 10.09 18.21
N ASP A 159 10.39 9.21 18.61
CA ASP A 159 11.78 9.62 18.91
C ASP A 159 12.52 10.09 17.64
N MET A 160 12.35 9.38 16.52
CA MET A 160 12.91 9.79 15.22
C MET A 160 12.31 11.12 14.73
N ARG A 161 10.99 11.31 14.92
CA ARG A 161 10.32 12.56 14.56
C ARG A 161 10.92 13.75 15.30
N LYS A 162 11.12 13.61 16.61
CA LYS A 162 11.74 14.64 17.44
C LYS A 162 13.21 14.88 17.08
N LYS A 163 13.99 13.79 16.95
CA LYS A 163 15.43 13.82 16.63
C LYS A 163 15.74 14.61 15.36
N HIS A 164 14.95 14.38 14.31
CA HIS A 164 15.18 14.96 12.99
C HIS A 164 14.29 16.17 12.67
N ASN A 165 13.38 16.55 13.59
CA ASN A 165 12.28 17.46 13.27
C ASN A 165 11.60 17.06 11.93
N ALA A 166 11.40 15.75 11.76
CA ALA A 166 10.93 15.17 10.53
C ALA A 166 9.46 15.50 10.28
N LYS A 167 9.11 15.81 9.02
CA LYS A 167 7.72 16.01 8.62
C LYS A 167 6.94 14.70 8.71
N GLU A 168 7.58 13.62 8.26
CA GLU A 168 7.00 12.29 8.21
C GLU A 168 8.01 11.26 8.73
N VAL A 169 7.51 10.26 9.47
CA VAL A 169 8.26 9.05 9.82
C VAL A 169 7.40 7.87 9.45
N ILE A 170 7.68 7.28 8.30
CA ILE A 170 6.87 6.23 7.69
C ILE A 170 7.37 4.84 8.08
N PHE A 171 6.43 3.91 8.20
CA PHE A 171 6.74 2.48 8.27
C PHE A 171 6.98 1.92 6.87
N ILE A 172 8.01 1.09 6.75
CA ILE A 172 8.18 0.20 5.61
C ILE A 172 7.66 -1.17 6.00
N PHE A 173 6.72 -1.67 5.21
CA PHE A 173 6.08 -2.96 5.40
C PHE A 173 6.52 -3.96 4.33
N GLU A 174 6.48 -5.23 4.67
CA GLU A 174 6.66 -6.32 3.71
C GLU A 174 5.65 -7.44 3.93
N LYS A 175 5.40 -8.22 2.87
CA LYS A 175 4.65 -9.46 2.94
C LYS A 175 5.31 -10.53 2.10
N ASN A 176 5.66 -11.65 2.72
CA ASN A 176 6.16 -12.82 2.03
C ASN A 176 4.98 -13.61 1.43
N LEU A 177 5.08 -13.97 0.16
CA LEU A 177 4.03 -14.65 -0.60
C LEU A 177 4.29 -16.15 -0.81
N LEU A 178 5.43 -16.68 -0.36
CA LEU A 178 5.77 -18.08 -0.53
C LEU A 178 4.83 -19.00 0.29
N PRO A 179 4.49 -20.19 -0.23
CA PRO A 179 3.75 -21.20 0.52
C PRO A 179 4.55 -21.61 1.77
N GLY A 180 3.90 -21.65 2.93
CA GLY A 180 4.54 -22.04 4.19
C GLY A 180 5.15 -20.90 5.00
N SER A 181 5.22 -19.69 4.49
CA SER A 181 5.47 -18.49 5.30
C SER A 181 4.21 -18.10 6.08
N VAL A 182 3.65 -19.04 6.85
CA VAL A 182 2.67 -18.70 7.87
C VAL A 182 3.45 -18.01 8.98
N ILE A 183 3.58 -16.71 8.84
CA ILE A 183 3.91 -15.87 9.99
C ILE A 183 2.77 -16.12 10.98
N ASP A 184 3.12 -16.61 12.16
CA ASP A 184 2.12 -16.75 13.22
C ASP A 184 1.47 -15.38 13.41
N LYS A 185 0.19 -15.29 13.03
CA LYS A 185 -0.59 -14.05 13.18
C LYS A 185 -0.52 -13.51 14.61
N ARG A 186 -0.16 -14.36 15.57
CA ARG A 186 0.04 -14.00 16.98
C ARG A 186 1.36 -13.28 17.25
N GLU A 187 2.41 -13.52 16.46
CA GLU A 187 3.65 -12.74 16.55
C GLU A 187 3.52 -11.37 15.89
N ALA A 188 2.77 -11.29 14.78
CA ALA A 188 2.45 -10.01 14.13
C ALA A 188 1.45 -9.19 14.96
N MET A 189 0.56 -9.83 15.70
CA MET A 189 -0.50 -9.26 16.50
C MET A 189 -0.18 -9.25 18.02
N ARG A 190 1.02 -8.96 18.43
CA ARG A 190 1.21 -8.29 19.74
C ARG A 190 0.76 -6.83 19.66
N ILE A 191 -0.32 -6.61 18.94
CA ILE A 191 -1.12 -5.40 18.98
C ILE A 191 -2.17 -5.68 20.03
N ASP A 192 -2.21 -4.85 21.05
CA ASP A 192 -3.28 -4.83 22.03
C ASP A 192 -4.63 -4.93 21.30
N GLU A 193 -5.47 -5.91 21.61
CA GLU A 193 -6.77 -6.15 20.96
C GLU A 193 -7.68 -4.91 20.98
N THR A 194 -7.39 -3.92 21.83
CA THR A 194 -8.07 -2.63 21.88
C THR A 194 -7.87 -1.78 20.62
N VAL A 195 -6.78 -1.96 19.87
CA VAL A 195 -6.45 -1.17 18.67
C VAL A 195 -7.24 -1.67 17.43
N LEU A 196 -7.68 -2.93 17.44
CA LEU A 196 -8.42 -3.51 16.30
C LEU A 196 -9.93 -3.25 16.36
N ASN A 197 -10.45 -2.81 17.51
CA ASN A 197 -11.88 -2.63 17.77
C ASN A 197 -12.33 -1.17 17.78
N ASP A 198 -11.46 -0.22 17.44
CA ASP A 198 -11.86 1.18 17.31
C ASP A 198 -12.76 1.37 16.08
N PRO A 199 -13.98 1.91 16.23
CA PRO A 199 -15.06 1.91 15.25
C PRO A 199 -14.79 2.77 14.01
#